data_fd70fef25d6b251cb955e16695ef96eb
#
_entry.id   fd70fef25d6b251cb955e16695ef96eb
#
_cell.length_a   1.000
_cell.length_b   1.000
_cell.length_c   1.000
_cell.angle_alpha   90.00
_cell.angle_beta   90.00
_cell.angle_gamma   90.00
#
_symmetry.space_group_name_H-M   'P 1'
#
loop_
_entity.id
_entity.type
_entity.pdbx_description
1 polymer ?
#
loop_
_entity_poly.entity_id
_entity_poly.type
_entity_poly.pdbx_seq_one_letter_code
_entity_poly.pdbx_strand_id
1 'polypeptide(L)'
;MAMIEVKNATFTYPGSEAPALEGVSFSVPAGRWLAIVGHNGSGKSTLARLIDGLLPLAAGEITVDGLPVTVDNLTAVHQRVAFVFQNPDNQFVGTTVADDVAFGLENQRLPRAEMQERVDQALAQVEMTAFADREPAQLSGGQKQRVALAGALALHPKVLIVDEVTA
;
A
#
# COMPACT_ATOMS: atom_id res chain seq x y z
N MET A 1 13.16 16.67 5.44
CA MET A 1 13.32 15.30 5.99
C MET A 1 12.77 14.34 4.95
N ALA A 2 13.47 13.23 4.67
CA ALA A 2 12.97 12.25 3.71
C ALA A 2 11.79 11.49 4.34
N MET A 3 10.72 11.28 3.57
CA MET A 3 9.60 10.44 3.97
C MET A 3 9.91 8.97 3.70
N ILE A 4 10.58 8.68 2.59
CA ILE A 4 11.14 7.37 2.27
C ILE A 4 12.63 7.57 1.97
N GLU A 5 13.47 6.75 2.55
CA GLU A 5 14.90 6.70 2.22
C GLU A 5 15.30 5.25 1.97
N VAL A 6 15.94 5.03 0.83
CA VAL A 6 16.45 3.72 0.40
C VAL A 6 17.95 3.88 0.17
N LYS A 7 18.77 3.05 0.82
CA LYS A 7 20.24 3.08 0.76
C LYS A 7 20.77 1.70 0.40
N ASN A 8 21.38 1.58 -0.76
CA ASN A 8 22.03 0.36 -1.25
C ASN A 8 21.16 -0.90 -1.13
N ALA A 9 19.85 -0.76 -1.35
CA ALA A 9 18.91 -1.86 -1.22
C ALA A 9 19.21 -2.95 -2.24
N THR A 10 19.44 -4.16 -1.76
CA THR A 10 19.68 -5.35 -2.58
C THR A 10 18.76 -6.46 -2.13
N PHE A 11 18.15 -7.16 -3.09
CA PHE A 11 17.25 -8.27 -2.81
C PHE A 11 17.32 -9.33 -3.91
N THR A 12 17.38 -10.59 -3.48
CA THR A 12 17.34 -11.76 -4.36
C THR A 12 16.22 -12.69 -3.86
N TYR A 13 15.34 -13.14 -4.75
CA TYR A 13 14.32 -14.12 -4.41
C TYR A 13 14.95 -15.48 -4.09
N PRO A 14 14.40 -16.24 -3.12
CA PRO A 14 14.84 -17.59 -2.85
C PRO A 14 14.82 -18.45 -4.11
N GLY A 15 15.95 -19.12 -4.42
CA GLY A 15 16.08 -19.94 -5.62
C GLY A 15 16.44 -19.19 -6.91
N SER A 16 16.60 -17.86 -6.87
CA SER A 16 17.13 -17.08 -8.01
C SER A 16 18.65 -16.89 -7.87
N GLU A 17 19.36 -17.02 -8.98
CA GLU A 17 20.81 -16.72 -9.04
C GLU A 17 21.08 -15.22 -9.22
N ALA A 18 20.14 -14.49 -9.83
CA ALA A 18 20.28 -13.06 -10.09
C ALA A 18 19.49 -12.23 -9.07
N PRO A 19 20.04 -11.08 -8.61
CA PRO A 19 19.31 -10.16 -7.76
C PRO A 19 18.14 -9.51 -8.52
N ALA A 20 16.98 -9.40 -7.85
CA ALA A 20 15.86 -8.63 -8.35
C ALA A 20 16.07 -7.12 -8.21
N LEU A 21 16.86 -6.72 -7.20
CA LEU A 21 17.35 -5.36 -6.97
C LEU A 21 18.80 -5.41 -6.51
N GLU A 22 19.63 -4.50 -7.03
CA GLU A 22 21.05 -4.43 -6.70
C GLU A 22 21.48 -2.98 -6.43
N GLY A 23 21.83 -2.69 -5.19
CA GLY A 23 22.42 -1.41 -4.77
C GLY A 23 21.53 -0.19 -5.00
N VAL A 24 20.21 -0.32 -4.98
CA VAL A 24 19.27 0.77 -5.26
C VAL A 24 19.31 1.80 -4.14
N SER A 25 19.45 3.07 -4.51
CA SER A 25 19.47 4.19 -3.55
C SER A 25 18.70 5.39 -4.08
N PHE A 26 17.77 5.91 -3.28
CA PHE A 26 17.05 7.15 -3.53
C PHE A 26 16.37 7.66 -2.27
N SER A 27 15.86 8.89 -2.33
CA SER A 27 15.02 9.46 -1.26
C SER A 27 13.80 10.18 -1.81
N VAL A 28 12.68 10.10 -1.09
CA VAL A 28 11.44 10.77 -1.41
C VAL A 28 11.09 11.73 -0.27
N PRO A 29 11.14 13.04 -0.48
CA PRO A 29 10.69 14.01 0.54
C PRO A 29 9.18 13.92 0.79
N ALA A 30 8.74 14.38 1.96
CA ALA A 30 7.31 14.50 2.28
C ALA A 30 6.57 15.36 1.24
N GLY A 31 5.33 14.97 0.91
CA GLY A 31 4.49 15.67 -0.06
C GLY A 31 4.95 15.56 -1.52
N ARG A 32 5.83 14.62 -1.83
CA ARG A 32 6.29 14.35 -3.20
C ARG A 32 5.74 13.05 -3.77
N TRP A 33 5.59 13.04 -5.07
CA TRP A 33 5.26 11.85 -5.86
C TRP A 33 6.54 11.30 -6.48
N LEU A 34 6.70 9.99 -6.45
CA LEU A 34 7.73 9.25 -7.16
C LEU A 34 7.07 8.24 -8.08
N ALA A 35 7.32 8.34 -9.38
CA ALA A 35 6.93 7.32 -10.35
C ALA A 35 8.12 6.39 -10.61
N ILE A 36 7.93 5.08 -10.40
CA ILE A 36 8.92 4.04 -10.72
C ILE A 36 8.48 3.39 -12.00
N VAL A 37 9.26 3.57 -13.07
CA VAL A 37 8.95 3.07 -14.41
C VAL A 37 10.00 2.06 -14.88
N GLY A 38 9.60 1.11 -15.69
CA GLY A 38 10.48 0.07 -16.24
C GLY A 38 9.68 -1.07 -16.85
N HIS A 39 10.35 -1.95 -17.59
CA HIS A 39 9.73 -3.15 -18.18
C HIS A 39 9.27 -4.15 -17.09
N ASN A 40 8.44 -5.13 -17.49
CA ASN A 40 8.03 -6.20 -16.58
C ASN A 40 9.25 -7.01 -16.15
N GLY A 41 9.33 -7.33 -14.84
CA GLY A 41 10.49 -8.00 -14.26
C GLY A 41 11.65 -7.08 -13.86
N SER A 42 11.54 -5.74 -14.01
CA SER A 42 12.61 -4.81 -13.61
C SER A 42 12.70 -4.53 -12.10
N GLY A 43 11.93 -5.23 -11.26
CA GLY A 43 12.00 -5.08 -9.81
C GLY A 43 11.09 -4.03 -9.19
N LYS A 44 10.19 -3.36 -9.95
CA LYS A 44 9.27 -2.31 -9.45
C LYS A 44 8.44 -2.79 -8.25
N SER A 45 7.68 -3.86 -8.43
CA SER A 45 6.83 -4.43 -7.38
C SER A 45 7.65 -5.02 -6.23
N THR A 46 8.87 -5.50 -6.51
CA THR A 46 9.81 -5.95 -5.47
C THR A 46 10.22 -4.78 -4.58
N LEU A 47 10.60 -3.66 -5.18
CA LEU A 47 10.98 -2.46 -4.45
C LEU A 47 9.81 -1.91 -3.61
N ALA A 48 8.61 -1.85 -4.20
CA ALA A 48 7.39 -1.44 -3.49
C ALA A 48 7.14 -2.31 -2.24
N ARG A 49 7.25 -3.64 -2.37
CA ARG A 49 7.07 -4.59 -1.26
C ARG A 49 8.18 -4.52 -0.21
N LEU A 50 9.41 -4.18 -0.59
CA LEU A 50 10.49 -3.96 0.36
C LEU A 50 10.26 -2.69 1.18
N ILE A 51 9.75 -1.62 0.57
CA ILE A 51 9.43 -0.36 1.28
C ILE A 51 8.29 -0.58 2.29
N ASP A 52 7.29 -1.40 1.96
CA ASP A 52 6.20 -1.75 2.86
C ASP A 52 6.62 -2.81 3.91
N GLY A 53 7.75 -3.48 3.72
CA GLY A 53 8.21 -4.55 4.61
C GLY A 53 7.55 -5.91 4.37
N LEU A 54 6.82 -6.08 3.27
CA LEU A 54 6.25 -7.38 2.83
C LEU A 54 7.34 -8.37 2.41
N LEU A 55 8.52 -7.87 2.04
CA LEU A 55 9.70 -8.66 1.76
C LEU A 55 10.84 -8.23 2.70
N PRO A 56 11.61 -9.17 3.25
CA PRO A 56 12.77 -8.85 4.07
C PRO A 56 13.92 -8.35 3.18
N LEU A 57 14.51 -7.23 3.53
CA LEU A 57 15.67 -6.69 2.83
C LEU A 57 16.91 -7.58 3.06
N ALA A 58 17.64 -7.93 1.99
CA ALA A 58 18.83 -8.77 2.09
C ALA A 58 20.08 -7.95 2.47
N ALA A 59 20.25 -6.75 1.90
CA ALA A 59 21.32 -5.83 2.23
C ALA A 59 20.88 -4.39 1.97
N GLY A 60 21.53 -3.44 2.65
CA GLY A 60 21.18 -2.02 2.62
C GLY A 60 20.24 -1.61 3.75
N GLU A 61 19.61 -0.45 3.59
CA GLU A 61 18.68 0.10 4.58
C GLU A 61 17.49 0.77 3.88
N ILE A 62 16.30 0.57 4.43
CA ILE A 62 15.09 1.29 4.04
C ILE A 62 14.47 1.90 5.29
N THR A 63 14.13 3.19 5.22
CA THR A 63 13.39 3.89 6.28
C THR A 63 12.15 4.55 5.72
N VAL A 64 11.07 4.53 6.50
CA VAL A 64 9.82 5.24 6.21
C VAL A 64 9.48 6.13 7.40
N ASP A 65 9.30 7.42 7.15
CA ASP A 65 9.04 8.43 8.21
C ASP A 65 10.08 8.34 9.35
N GLY A 66 11.35 8.08 8.99
CA GLY A 66 12.46 7.91 9.94
C GLY A 66 12.51 6.57 10.66
N LEU A 67 11.55 5.66 10.42
CA LEU A 67 11.56 4.31 11.01
C LEU A 67 12.24 3.32 10.08
N PRO A 68 13.23 2.53 10.53
CA PRO A 68 13.78 1.43 9.76
C PRO A 68 12.71 0.37 9.47
N VAL A 69 12.67 -0.10 8.23
CA VAL A 69 11.79 -1.19 7.80
C VAL A 69 12.45 -2.51 8.19
N THR A 70 12.18 -2.94 9.42
CA THR A 70 12.68 -4.18 10.02
C THR A 70 11.54 -4.96 10.65
N VAL A 71 11.73 -6.24 10.92
CA VAL A 71 10.69 -7.11 11.53
C VAL A 71 10.15 -6.48 12.83
N ASP A 72 11.01 -5.88 13.65
CA ASP A 72 10.62 -5.27 14.94
C ASP A 72 9.73 -4.02 14.76
N ASN A 73 9.86 -3.34 13.62
CA ASN A 73 9.15 -2.09 13.33
C ASN A 73 7.96 -2.25 12.38
N LEU A 74 7.68 -3.45 11.84
CA LEU A 74 6.65 -3.64 10.80
C LEU A 74 5.29 -3.08 11.20
N THR A 75 4.84 -3.32 12.42
CA THR A 75 3.55 -2.79 12.91
C THR A 75 3.52 -1.26 12.84
N ALA A 76 4.59 -0.59 13.23
CA ALA A 76 4.69 0.86 13.19
C ALA A 76 4.85 1.40 11.76
N VAL A 77 5.47 0.67 10.86
CA VAL A 77 5.57 0.98 9.43
C VAL A 77 4.20 0.86 8.77
N HIS A 78 3.47 -0.25 8.98
CA HIS A 78 2.12 -0.47 8.41
C HIS A 78 1.07 0.51 8.93
N GLN A 79 1.29 1.18 10.07
CA GLN A 79 0.45 2.30 10.48
C GLN A 79 0.70 3.59 9.68
N ARG A 80 1.79 3.66 8.91
CA ARG A 80 2.20 4.83 8.12
C ARG A 80 2.10 4.61 6.62
N VAL A 81 2.19 3.36 6.18
CA VAL A 81 2.17 2.96 4.78
C VAL A 81 0.85 2.28 4.48
N ALA A 82 0.22 2.64 3.38
CA ALA A 82 -0.86 1.86 2.78
C ALA A 82 -0.40 1.39 1.40
N PHE A 83 -0.73 0.16 1.07
CA PHE A 83 -0.36 -0.50 -0.18
C PHE A 83 -1.60 -0.88 -0.99
N VAL A 84 -1.64 -0.45 -2.25
CA VAL A 84 -2.67 -0.88 -3.23
C VAL A 84 -2.00 -1.79 -4.24
N PHE A 85 -2.41 -3.06 -4.26
CA PHE A 85 -1.85 -4.07 -5.16
C PHE A 85 -2.42 -3.98 -6.58
N GLN A 86 -1.67 -4.50 -7.55
CA GLN A 86 -2.04 -4.58 -8.95
C GLN A 86 -3.38 -5.30 -9.19
N ASN A 87 -3.63 -6.41 -8.48
CA ASN A 87 -4.86 -7.17 -8.59
C ASN A 87 -5.74 -6.94 -7.34
N PRO A 88 -6.82 -6.14 -7.44
CA PRO A 88 -7.69 -5.85 -6.32
C PRO A 88 -8.52 -7.07 -5.87
N ASP A 89 -8.75 -8.08 -6.72
CA ASP A 89 -9.58 -9.24 -6.38
C ASP A 89 -9.02 -10.03 -5.19
N ASN A 90 -7.70 -9.99 -4.98
CA ASN A 90 -7.04 -10.67 -3.88
C ASN A 90 -7.05 -9.89 -2.57
N GLN A 91 -7.60 -8.67 -2.55
CA GLN A 91 -7.59 -7.79 -1.38
C GLN A 91 -8.93 -7.73 -0.65
N PHE A 92 -10.03 -8.09 -1.34
CA PHE A 92 -11.37 -7.99 -0.74
C PHE A 92 -11.63 -9.09 0.28
N VAL A 93 -12.01 -8.67 1.48
CA VAL A 93 -12.38 -9.54 2.60
C VAL A 93 -13.76 -9.19 3.18
N GLY A 94 -14.25 -7.98 2.92
CA GLY A 94 -15.55 -7.48 3.37
C GLY A 94 -16.73 -8.09 2.63
N THR A 95 -17.88 -8.20 3.29
CA THR A 95 -19.15 -8.65 2.67
C THR A 95 -19.70 -7.57 1.75
N THR A 96 -19.59 -6.32 2.15
CA THR A 96 -19.94 -5.15 1.35
C THR A 96 -18.70 -4.30 1.06
N VAL A 97 -18.84 -3.36 0.13
CA VAL A 97 -17.81 -2.36 -0.16
C VAL A 97 -17.47 -1.53 1.08
N ALA A 98 -18.46 -1.12 1.85
CA ALA A 98 -18.26 -0.37 3.08
C ALA A 98 -17.53 -1.20 4.15
N ASP A 99 -17.89 -2.49 4.31
CA ASP A 99 -17.21 -3.40 5.24
C ASP A 99 -15.74 -3.59 4.85
N ASP A 100 -15.48 -3.71 3.55
CA ASP A 100 -14.12 -3.89 3.05
C ASP A 100 -13.22 -2.66 3.33
N VAL A 101 -13.74 -1.47 3.07
CA VAL A 101 -13.04 -0.21 3.40
C VAL A 101 -12.84 -0.05 4.92
N ALA A 102 -13.80 -0.50 5.73
CA ALA A 102 -13.73 -0.47 7.18
C ALA A 102 -12.71 -1.45 7.76
N PHE A 103 -12.43 -2.56 7.07
CA PHE A 103 -11.62 -3.67 7.58
C PHE A 103 -10.24 -3.24 8.13
N GLY A 104 -9.54 -2.37 7.40
CA GLY A 104 -8.25 -1.86 7.85
C GLY A 104 -8.35 -0.95 9.08
N LEU A 105 -9.47 -0.26 9.27
CA LEU A 105 -9.72 0.64 10.39
C LEU A 105 -10.01 -0.10 11.71
N GLU A 106 -10.54 -1.32 11.66
CA GLU A 106 -10.83 -2.14 12.84
C GLU A 106 -9.58 -2.35 13.68
N ASN A 107 -8.42 -2.52 13.03
CA ASN A 107 -7.14 -2.68 13.72
C ASN A 107 -6.65 -1.40 14.42
N GLN A 108 -7.18 -0.24 14.09
CA GLN A 108 -6.82 1.05 14.71
C GLN A 108 -7.57 1.33 16.00
N ARG A 109 -8.53 0.47 16.40
CA ARG A 109 -9.36 0.62 17.61
C ARG A 109 -10.09 1.96 17.68
N LEU A 110 -10.54 2.49 16.56
CA LEU A 110 -11.27 3.75 16.48
C LEU A 110 -12.71 3.58 16.99
N PRO A 111 -13.33 4.64 17.52
CA PRO A 111 -14.77 4.65 17.80
C PRO A 111 -15.56 4.38 16.51
N ARG A 112 -16.66 3.63 16.62
CA ARG A 112 -17.49 3.24 15.45
C ARG A 112 -17.94 4.44 14.60
N ALA A 113 -18.29 5.54 15.25
CA ALA A 113 -18.70 6.76 14.55
C ALA A 113 -17.57 7.34 13.69
N GLU A 114 -16.33 7.36 14.19
CA GLU A 114 -15.16 7.82 13.45
C GLU A 114 -14.82 6.87 12.31
N MET A 115 -14.93 5.56 12.51
CA MET A 115 -14.73 4.58 11.43
C MET A 115 -15.72 4.82 10.29
N GLN A 116 -17.02 4.99 10.62
CA GLN A 116 -18.04 5.26 9.61
C GLN A 116 -17.74 6.54 8.82
N GLU A 117 -17.39 7.61 9.52
CA GLU A 117 -17.04 8.88 8.87
C GLU A 117 -15.86 8.72 7.91
N ARG A 118 -14.80 7.99 8.30
CA ARG A 118 -13.65 7.74 7.43
C ARG A 118 -14.00 6.88 6.21
N VAL A 119 -14.85 5.87 6.38
CA VAL A 119 -15.36 5.05 5.27
C VAL A 119 -16.14 5.91 4.28
N ASP A 120 -17.08 6.73 4.77
CA ASP A 120 -17.90 7.59 3.93
C ASP A 120 -17.05 8.61 3.16
N GLN A 121 -16.08 9.23 3.83
CA GLN A 121 -15.14 10.17 3.20
C GLN A 121 -14.28 9.49 2.15
N ALA A 122 -13.72 8.31 2.44
CA ALA A 122 -12.88 7.58 1.51
C ALA A 122 -13.66 7.13 0.26
N LEU A 123 -14.88 6.62 0.43
CA LEU A 123 -15.75 6.24 -0.69
C LEU A 123 -16.16 7.45 -1.53
N ALA A 124 -16.39 8.61 -0.91
CA ALA A 124 -16.70 9.84 -1.63
C ALA A 124 -15.50 10.32 -2.47
N GLN A 125 -14.28 10.24 -1.95
CA GLN A 125 -13.05 10.63 -2.67
C GLN A 125 -12.82 9.83 -3.96
N VAL A 126 -13.28 8.58 -3.99
CA VAL A 126 -13.13 7.70 -5.17
C VAL A 126 -14.44 7.53 -5.96
N GLU A 127 -15.46 8.34 -5.68
CA GLU A 127 -16.78 8.31 -6.34
C GLU A 127 -17.50 6.95 -6.24
N MET A 128 -17.35 6.27 -5.09
CA MET A 128 -17.93 4.95 -4.85
C MET A 128 -19.04 4.92 -3.79
N THR A 129 -19.51 6.06 -3.30
CA THR A 129 -20.54 6.15 -2.26
C THR A 129 -21.83 5.39 -2.62
N ALA A 130 -22.29 5.46 -3.88
CA ALA A 130 -23.49 4.76 -4.34
C ALA A 130 -23.35 3.23 -4.37
N PHE A 131 -22.15 2.72 -4.14
CA PHE A 131 -21.84 1.28 -4.17
C PHE A 131 -21.52 0.72 -2.77
N ALA A 132 -21.64 1.52 -1.71
CA ALA A 132 -21.25 1.16 -0.35
C ALA A 132 -21.83 -0.18 0.13
N ASP A 133 -23.11 -0.44 -0.17
CA ASP A 133 -23.84 -1.64 0.25
C ASP A 133 -23.73 -2.82 -0.76
N ARG A 134 -22.98 -2.65 -1.84
CA ARG A 134 -22.80 -3.73 -2.84
C ARG A 134 -21.71 -4.71 -2.41
N GLU A 135 -21.88 -5.95 -2.87
CA GLU A 135 -20.83 -6.96 -2.76
C GLU A 135 -19.66 -6.62 -3.72
N PRO A 136 -18.41 -6.69 -3.28
CA PRO A 136 -17.24 -6.42 -4.13
C PRO A 136 -17.22 -7.27 -5.42
N ALA A 137 -17.75 -8.50 -5.39
CA ALA A 137 -17.83 -9.38 -6.55
C ALA A 137 -18.71 -8.81 -7.70
N GLN A 138 -19.64 -7.91 -7.41
CA GLN A 138 -20.53 -7.29 -8.38
C GLN A 138 -19.93 -6.05 -9.06
N LEU A 139 -18.73 -5.65 -8.68
CA LEU A 139 -18.05 -4.47 -9.20
C LEU A 139 -17.25 -4.79 -10.46
N SER A 140 -17.15 -3.82 -11.37
CA SER A 140 -16.20 -3.86 -12.48
C SER A 140 -14.75 -3.76 -11.97
N GLY A 141 -13.76 -4.16 -12.78
CA GLY A 141 -12.35 -4.07 -12.40
C GLY A 141 -11.90 -2.67 -11.97
N GLY A 142 -12.31 -1.63 -12.69
CA GLY A 142 -12.01 -0.25 -12.32
C GLY A 142 -12.71 0.21 -11.04
N GLN A 143 -13.94 -0.27 -10.77
CA GLN A 143 -14.63 -0.01 -9.51
C GLN A 143 -13.91 -0.71 -8.34
N LYS A 144 -13.48 -1.95 -8.53
CA LYS A 144 -12.68 -2.69 -7.54
C LYS A 144 -11.39 -1.95 -7.19
N GLN A 145 -10.68 -1.43 -8.19
CA GLN A 145 -9.47 -0.63 -7.95
C GLN A 145 -9.77 0.64 -7.15
N ARG A 146 -10.87 1.33 -7.45
CA ARG A 146 -11.30 2.50 -6.65
C ARG A 146 -11.63 2.14 -5.21
N VAL A 147 -12.30 1.02 -4.97
CA VAL A 147 -12.59 0.55 -3.60
C VAL A 147 -11.32 0.17 -2.85
N ALA A 148 -10.37 -0.53 -3.50
CA ALA A 148 -9.07 -0.83 -2.91
C ALA A 148 -8.29 0.46 -2.53
N LEU A 149 -8.36 1.48 -3.38
CA LEU A 149 -7.80 2.80 -3.08
C LEU A 149 -8.53 3.48 -1.91
N ALA A 150 -9.87 3.39 -1.84
CA ALA A 150 -10.63 3.91 -0.71
C ALA A 150 -10.20 3.27 0.62
N GLY A 151 -10.04 1.93 0.66
CA GLY A 151 -9.55 1.22 1.82
C GLY A 151 -8.18 1.71 2.30
N ALA A 152 -7.28 1.96 1.35
CA ALA A 152 -5.98 2.54 1.65
C ALA A 152 -6.06 3.97 2.18
N LEU A 153 -6.90 4.83 1.58
CA LEU A 153 -7.07 6.23 1.98
C LEU A 153 -7.76 6.37 3.34
N ALA A 154 -8.71 5.50 3.68
CA ALA A 154 -9.41 5.51 4.96
C ALA A 154 -8.45 5.39 6.17
N LEU A 155 -7.30 4.72 5.98
CA LEU A 155 -6.26 4.57 7.01
C LEU A 155 -5.52 5.88 7.31
N HIS A 156 -5.69 6.94 6.50
CA HIS A 156 -4.93 8.19 6.56
C HIS A 156 -3.42 7.96 6.56
N PRO A 157 -2.87 7.23 5.57
CA PRO A 157 -1.47 6.87 5.55
C PRO A 157 -0.60 8.11 5.29
N LYS A 158 0.65 8.08 5.79
CA LYS A 158 1.67 9.07 5.44
C LYS A 158 2.32 8.79 4.08
N VAL A 159 2.34 7.51 3.70
CA VAL A 159 2.85 7.01 2.42
C VAL A 159 1.81 6.12 1.78
N LEU A 160 1.48 6.38 0.53
CA LEU A 160 0.63 5.52 -0.29
C LEU A 160 1.49 4.92 -1.39
N ILE A 161 1.57 3.59 -1.43
CA ILE A 161 2.23 2.83 -2.48
C ILE A 161 1.15 2.24 -3.39
N VAL A 162 1.30 2.48 -4.69
CA VAL A 162 0.34 1.99 -5.69
C VAL A 162 1.12 1.19 -6.73
N ASP A 163 0.87 -0.12 -6.79
CA ASP A 163 1.57 -1.03 -7.71
C ASP A 163 0.68 -1.29 -8.93
N GLU A 164 1.05 -0.69 -10.08
CA GLU A 164 0.39 -0.85 -11.40
C GLU A 164 -1.15 -0.72 -11.38
N VAL A 165 -1.68 0.28 -10.70
CA VAL A 165 -3.11 0.60 -10.79
C VAL A 165 -3.35 1.26 -12.15
N THR A 166 -3.79 0.46 -13.11
CA THR A 166 -4.26 0.94 -14.42
C THR A 166 -5.74 1.30 -14.29
N ALA A 167 -6.04 2.58 -14.47
CA ALA A 167 -7.41 3.07 -14.52
C ALA A 167 -8.18 2.51 -15.75
#